data_3a6dc51a061b16f10224c6a92145950e
#
_entry.id   3a6dc51a061b16f10224c6a92145950e
#
_cell.length_a   1.000
_cell.length_b   1.000
_cell.length_c   1.000
_cell.angle_alpha   90.00
_cell.angle_beta   90.00
_cell.angle_gamma   90.00
#
_symmetry.space_group_name_H-M   'P 1'
#
loop_
_entity.id
_entity.type
_entity.pdbx_description
1 polymer ?
#
loop_
_entity_poly.entity_id
_entity_poly.type
_entity_poly.pdbx_seq_one_letter_code
_entity_poly.pdbx_strand_id
1 'polypeptide(L)'
;MNEVEDWAEKNGGFKRHRFFRTSGSSGKEKWVALSDEALEWSARSVIGALGIDSKDVLGLALPVTHVGGYGMVLRAEISGASLLKLEVRWNAGSFADWCDVNRVTVSSLVPAQVYDLVSARLSCPTFMRSVVVGGGPLDEELAKKARDVGWPVLPSYGMTETSSQVATGDGLPLLQGWEAKIMEGRLALKGNGLLSAIIRRKGDGFVARDPKIDGWYMTNDRCELIGRGLRVLGRADRSVKVLGELVNLEELEKFWRGKLKREVALVARPDERRGVNLFLFYEGIELDLARWNTSLPGPERITEATAVELLPRSELGKIDRSALAKFDKD
;
A
#
# COMPACT_ATOMS: atom_id res chain seq x y z
N MET A 1 0.32 22.47 -13.85
CA MET A 1 -0.66 21.52 -14.37
C MET A 1 0.12 20.31 -14.88
N ASN A 2 -0.31 19.10 -14.63
CA ASN A 2 0.41 17.85 -14.99
C ASN A 2 0.05 17.53 -16.46
N GLU A 3 0.97 17.05 -17.30
CA GLU A 3 0.72 16.72 -18.72
C GLU A 3 -0.54 15.85 -18.94
N VAL A 4 -0.88 14.98 -17.98
CA VAL A 4 -2.08 14.14 -18.04
C VAL A 4 -3.37 14.95 -17.81
N GLU A 5 -3.31 15.99 -16.99
CA GLU A 5 -4.44 16.90 -16.74
C GLU A 5 -4.72 17.73 -17.98
N ASP A 6 -3.68 18.30 -18.61
CA ASP A 6 -3.79 19.04 -19.85
C ASP A 6 -4.34 18.18 -21.00
N TRP A 7 -3.91 16.92 -21.06
CA TRP A 7 -4.42 15.97 -22.03
C TRP A 7 -5.90 15.65 -21.77
N ALA A 8 -6.28 15.43 -20.51
CA ALA A 8 -7.63 15.10 -20.11
C ALA A 8 -8.62 16.24 -20.38
N GLU A 9 -8.23 17.49 -20.16
CA GLU A 9 -9.02 18.68 -20.52
C GLU A 9 -9.28 18.74 -22.02
N LYS A 10 -8.25 18.53 -22.85
CA LYS A 10 -8.36 18.55 -24.30
C LYS A 10 -9.23 17.43 -24.87
N ASN A 11 -9.25 16.27 -24.23
CA ASN A 11 -10.03 15.11 -24.68
C ASN A 11 -11.44 15.03 -24.07
N GLY A 12 -11.81 15.95 -23.18
CA GLY A 12 -13.21 16.22 -22.76
C GLY A 12 -13.91 15.15 -21.91
N GLY A 13 -13.32 13.96 -21.74
CA GLY A 13 -13.95 12.82 -21.08
C GLY A 13 -13.77 12.75 -19.56
N PHE A 14 -12.95 13.60 -18.97
CA PHE A 14 -12.54 13.54 -17.58
C PHE A 14 -12.81 14.82 -16.80
N LYS A 15 -13.94 15.47 -17.07
CA LYS A 15 -14.39 16.59 -16.24
C LYS A 15 -14.61 16.11 -14.80
N ARG A 16 -14.17 16.91 -13.81
CA ARG A 16 -14.31 16.57 -12.39
C ARG A 16 -13.64 15.24 -12.04
N HIS A 17 -12.43 15.01 -12.57
CA HIS A 17 -11.57 13.88 -12.23
C HIS A 17 -10.25 14.37 -11.64
N ARG A 18 -9.68 13.51 -10.78
CA ARG A 18 -8.31 13.66 -10.29
C ARG A 18 -7.47 12.49 -10.77
N PHE A 19 -6.20 12.77 -10.99
CA PHE A 19 -5.26 11.81 -11.57
C PHE A 19 -4.16 11.49 -10.56
N PHE A 20 -4.14 10.25 -10.11
CA PHE A 20 -3.12 9.79 -9.17
C PHE A 20 -2.09 8.95 -9.90
N ARG A 21 -0.83 9.40 -9.84
CA ARG A 21 0.28 8.65 -10.41
C ARG A 21 0.56 7.43 -9.54
N THR A 22 0.73 6.27 -10.16
CA THR A 22 1.12 5.04 -9.49
C THR A 22 2.30 4.40 -10.20
N SER A 23 3.25 3.86 -9.43
CA SER A 23 4.30 3.00 -9.95
C SER A 23 3.67 1.64 -10.26
N GLY A 24 3.43 1.32 -11.53
CA GLY A 24 3.00 -0.03 -11.92
C GLY A 24 4.09 -1.05 -11.60
N SER A 25 3.70 -2.29 -11.31
CA SER A 25 4.62 -3.44 -11.14
C SER A 25 5.54 -3.67 -12.37
N SER A 26 5.17 -3.13 -13.53
CA SER A 26 5.95 -3.17 -14.77
C SER A 26 6.97 -2.04 -14.93
N GLY A 27 7.17 -1.19 -13.92
CA GLY A 27 8.07 -0.03 -13.98
C GLY A 27 7.63 1.11 -14.91
N LYS A 28 6.52 0.95 -15.63
CA LYS A 28 5.95 2.00 -16.49
C LYS A 28 4.96 2.84 -15.70
N GLU A 29 5.09 4.16 -15.85
CA GLU A 29 4.19 5.12 -15.22
C GLU A 29 2.75 4.92 -15.72
N LYS A 30 1.83 4.93 -14.78
CA LYS A 30 0.40 4.98 -15.06
C LYS A 30 -0.29 5.97 -14.13
N TRP A 31 -1.36 6.55 -14.60
CA TRP A 31 -2.27 7.38 -13.80
C TRP A 31 -3.61 6.68 -13.66
N VAL A 32 -4.19 6.82 -12.49
CA VAL A 32 -5.55 6.37 -12.19
C VAL A 32 -6.45 7.58 -12.18
N ALA A 33 -7.46 7.60 -13.05
CA ALA A 33 -8.48 8.64 -13.09
C ALA A 33 -9.62 8.28 -12.13
N LEU A 34 -9.86 9.12 -11.13
CA LEU A 34 -10.93 9.00 -10.16
C LEU A 34 -11.86 10.20 -10.28
N SER A 35 -13.17 9.95 -10.40
CA SER A 35 -14.13 11.06 -10.38
C SER A 35 -14.29 11.63 -8.97
N ASP A 36 -14.67 12.90 -8.86
CA ASP A 36 -14.96 13.52 -7.56
C ASP A 36 -16.06 12.72 -6.82
N GLU A 37 -17.06 12.22 -7.53
CA GLU A 37 -18.13 11.39 -6.97
C GLU A 37 -17.60 10.08 -6.36
N ALA A 38 -16.65 9.40 -7.02
CA ALA A 38 -16.06 8.17 -6.51
C ALA A 38 -15.19 8.44 -5.26
N LEU A 39 -14.45 9.52 -5.27
CA LEU A 39 -13.63 9.97 -4.15
C LEU A 39 -14.49 10.37 -2.93
N GLU A 40 -15.54 11.15 -3.14
CA GLU A 40 -16.48 11.53 -2.10
C GLU A 40 -17.22 10.31 -1.52
N TRP A 41 -17.67 9.40 -2.38
CA TRP A 41 -18.35 8.18 -1.94
C TRP A 41 -17.43 7.32 -1.04
N SER A 42 -16.17 7.14 -1.45
CA SER A 42 -15.17 6.43 -0.64
C SER A 42 -14.93 7.14 0.70
N ALA A 43 -14.80 8.47 0.68
CA ALA A 43 -14.61 9.25 1.91
C ALA A 43 -15.79 9.08 2.88
N ARG A 44 -17.04 9.16 2.40
CA ARG A 44 -18.26 8.95 3.21
C ARG A 44 -18.33 7.55 3.80
N SER A 45 -17.97 6.52 3.03
CA SER A 45 -17.91 5.13 3.51
C SER A 45 -16.96 4.97 4.70
N VAL A 46 -15.78 5.61 4.63
CA VAL A 46 -14.79 5.60 5.72
C VAL A 46 -15.26 6.46 6.92
N ILE A 47 -15.84 7.63 6.68
CA ILE A 47 -16.44 8.48 7.72
C ILE A 47 -17.45 7.68 8.55
N GLY A 48 -18.36 6.97 7.88
CA GLY A 48 -19.35 6.13 8.54
C GLY A 48 -18.72 4.99 9.35
N ALA A 49 -17.71 4.32 8.79
CA ALA A 49 -17.05 3.19 9.44
C ALA A 49 -16.24 3.59 10.68
N LEU A 50 -15.60 4.76 10.65
CA LEU A 50 -14.76 5.28 11.74
C LEU A 50 -15.52 6.24 12.68
N GLY A 51 -16.77 6.59 12.37
CA GLY A 51 -17.57 7.55 13.13
C GLY A 51 -16.90 8.93 13.20
N ILE A 52 -16.32 9.39 12.06
CA ILE A 52 -15.67 10.71 12.00
C ILE A 52 -16.74 11.81 11.99
N ASP A 53 -16.61 12.81 12.86
CA ASP A 53 -17.51 13.94 12.93
C ASP A 53 -16.75 15.28 13.10
N SER A 54 -17.48 16.38 13.24
CA SER A 54 -16.93 17.74 13.36
C SER A 54 -16.13 18.00 14.65
N LYS A 55 -16.14 17.08 15.60
CA LYS A 55 -15.33 17.18 16.84
C LYS A 55 -13.96 16.57 16.68
N ASP A 56 -13.74 15.81 15.60
CA ASP A 56 -12.46 15.18 15.34
C ASP A 56 -11.41 16.14 14.83
N VAL A 57 -10.16 15.83 15.14
CA VAL A 57 -8.97 16.46 14.58
C VAL A 57 -8.22 15.41 13.77
N LEU A 58 -8.25 15.56 12.46
CA LEU A 58 -7.60 14.64 11.54
C LEU A 58 -6.13 15.04 11.34
N GLY A 59 -5.20 14.13 11.65
CA GLY A 59 -3.76 14.34 11.49
C GLY A 59 -3.28 13.80 10.12
N LEU A 60 -2.90 14.68 9.22
CA LEU A 60 -2.40 14.34 7.88
C LEU A 60 -0.88 14.16 7.90
N ALA A 61 -0.42 12.92 7.96
CA ALA A 61 0.99 12.53 7.92
C ALA A 61 1.39 11.87 6.58
N LEU A 62 0.47 11.77 5.62
CA LEU A 62 0.69 11.19 4.31
C LEU A 62 0.63 12.26 3.22
N PRO A 63 1.41 12.15 2.12
CA PRO A 63 1.35 13.09 1.02
C PRO A 63 -0.03 13.10 0.34
N VAL A 64 -0.56 14.29 0.06
CA VAL A 64 -1.84 14.46 -0.65
C VAL A 64 -1.78 14.08 -2.14
N THR A 65 -0.59 13.91 -2.68
CA THR A 65 -0.35 13.37 -4.03
C THR A 65 -0.75 11.91 -4.16
N HIS A 66 -0.94 11.23 -3.02
CA HIS A 66 -1.45 9.86 -2.95
C HIS A 66 -2.89 9.84 -2.43
N VAL A 67 -3.68 8.91 -2.95
CA VAL A 67 -5.10 8.78 -2.61
C VAL A 67 -5.36 8.60 -1.10
N GLY A 68 -4.43 8.00 -0.36
CA GLY A 68 -4.53 7.85 1.10
C GLY A 68 -4.49 9.18 1.84
N GLY A 69 -3.54 10.07 1.47
CA GLY A 69 -3.45 11.42 2.02
C GLY A 69 -4.57 12.32 1.52
N TYR A 70 -4.90 12.27 0.22
CA TYR A 70 -6.01 13.02 -0.33
C TYR A 70 -7.36 12.65 0.30
N GLY A 71 -7.56 11.36 0.59
CA GLY A 71 -8.75 10.89 1.30
C GLY A 71 -8.92 11.48 2.70
N MET A 72 -7.82 11.84 3.40
CA MET A 72 -7.90 12.54 4.69
C MET A 72 -8.46 13.97 4.52
N VAL A 73 -8.05 14.67 3.45
CA VAL A 73 -8.57 16.00 3.11
C VAL A 73 -10.08 15.94 2.89
N LEU A 74 -10.54 15.02 2.03
CA LEU A 74 -11.98 14.87 1.74
C LEU A 74 -12.78 14.47 2.97
N ARG A 75 -12.24 13.60 3.83
CA ARG A 75 -12.94 13.22 5.08
C ARG A 75 -13.13 14.41 5.99
N ALA A 76 -12.12 15.27 6.14
CA ALA A 76 -12.23 16.49 6.92
C ALA A 76 -13.28 17.45 6.33
N GLU A 77 -13.23 17.71 5.02
CA GLU A 77 -14.17 18.59 4.32
C GLU A 77 -15.63 18.09 4.45
N ILE A 78 -15.86 16.79 4.29
CA ILE A 78 -17.21 16.20 4.31
C ILE A 78 -17.77 16.11 5.73
N SER A 79 -16.94 15.75 6.72
CA SER A 79 -17.39 15.57 8.12
C SER A 79 -17.43 16.86 8.93
N GLY A 80 -16.78 17.92 8.43
CA GLY A 80 -16.57 19.17 9.20
C GLY A 80 -15.47 19.04 10.25
N ALA A 81 -14.71 17.95 10.27
CA ALA A 81 -13.57 17.75 11.16
C ALA A 81 -12.43 18.73 10.83
N SER A 82 -11.64 19.09 11.85
CA SER A 82 -10.42 19.87 11.63
C SER A 82 -9.36 19.02 10.93
N LEU A 83 -8.66 19.57 9.95
CA LEU A 83 -7.52 18.93 9.31
C LEU A 83 -6.23 19.65 9.66
N LEU A 84 -5.29 18.94 10.25
CA LEU A 84 -3.96 19.46 10.55
C LEU A 84 -2.93 18.66 9.78
N LYS A 85 -1.99 19.35 9.13
CA LYS A 85 -0.94 18.72 8.33
C LYS A 85 0.38 18.74 9.11
N LEU A 86 1.06 17.60 9.11
CA LEU A 86 2.42 17.49 9.60
C LEU A 86 3.37 18.14 8.58
N GLU A 87 3.89 19.33 8.91
CA GLU A 87 4.71 20.13 7.97
C GLU A 87 6.19 19.71 7.95
N VAL A 88 6.60 18.86 8.88
CA VAL A 88 7.98 18.38 8.96
C VAL A 88 8.15 17.02 8.28
N ARG A 89 9.39 16.72 7.86
CA ARG A 89 9.70 15.36 7.39
C ARG A 89 9.38 14.36 8.49
N TRP A 90 8.88 13.17 8.09
CA TRP A 90 8.52 12.11 9.02
C TRP A 90 9.64 11.82 10.03
N ASN A 91 9.27 11.87 11.30
CA ASN A 91 10.05 11.41 12.45
C ASN A 91 9.03 10.96 13.50
N ALA A 92 9.21 9.76 14.05
CA ALA A 92 8.23 9.14 14.94
C ALA A 92 8.00 9.96 16.23
N GLY A 93 9.07 10.48 16.85
CA GLY A 93 8.97 11.33 18.04
C GLY A 93 8.24 12.63 17.77
N SER A 94 8.67 13.34 16.72
CA SER A 94 8.01 14.58 16.30
C SER A 94 6.54 14.39 15.96
N PHE A 95 6.17 13.25 15.35
CA PHE A 95 4.78 12.92 15.05
C PHE A 95 3.97 12.69 16.33
N ALA A 96 4.49 11.92 17.30
CA ALA A 96 3.80 11.64 18.55
C ALA A 96 3.57 12.92 19.35
N ASP A 97 4.60 13.76 19.51
CA ASP A 97 4.52 15.06 20.19
C ASP A 97 3.54 16.00 19.49
N TRP A 98 3.59 16.05 18.15
CA TRP A 98 2.68 16.87 17.35
C TRP A 98 1.23 16.42 17.50
N CYS A 99 0.96 15.11 17.53
CA CYS A 99 -0.37 14.57 17.77
C CYS A 99 -0.90 14.93 19.14
N ASP A 100 -0.05 14.89 20.17
CA ASP A 100 -0.44 15.24 21.55
C ASP A 100 -0.77 16.73 21.68
N VAL A 101 0.15 17.60 21.25
CA VAL A 101 -0.02 19.06 21.30
C VAL A 101 -1.28 19.52 20.56
N ASN A 102 -1.56 18.92 19.41
CA ASN A 102 -2.69 19.30 18.57
C ASN A 102 -3.97 18.48 18.82
N ARG A 103 -3.97 17.59 19.81
CA ARG A 103 -5.11 16.74 20.18
C ARG A 103 -5.66 15.94 18.99
N VAL A 104 -4.77 15.42 18.15
CA VAL A 104 -5.16 14.62 16.98
C VAL A 104 -5.93 13.38 17.42
N THR A 105 -7.11 13.17 16.83
CA THR A 105 -8.01 12.05 17.19
C THR A 105 -7.93 10.90 16.20
N VAL A 106 -7.71 11.19 14.92
CA VAL A 106 -7.64 10.20 13.84
C VAL A 106 -6.47 10.51 12.92
N SER A 107 -5.67 9.51 12.56
CA SER A 107 -4.62 9.66 11.56
C SER A 107 -4.56 8.45 10.63
N SER A 108 -3.81 8.60 9.53
CA SER A 108 -3.50 7.50 8.62
C SER A 108 -2.00 7.39 8.45
N LEU A 109 -1.49 6.17 8.62
CA LEU A 109 -0.06 5.85 8.53
C LEU A 109 0.19 4.68 7.57
N VAL A 110 1.45 4.48 7.20
CA VAL A 110 1.91 3.25 6.54
C VAL A 110 2.60 2.33 7.55
N PRO A 111 2.74 1.02 7.27
CA PRO A 111 3.36 0.07 8.20
C PRO A 111 4.75 0.45 8.69
N ALA A 112 5.59 1.06 7.82
CA ALA A 112 6.91 1.55 8.20
C ALA A 112 6.85 2.63 9.28
N GLN A 113 5.88 3.54 9.21
CA GLN A 113 5.67 4.59 10.22
C GLN A 113 5.23 4.00 11.57
N VAL A 114 4.37 2.96 11.54
CA VAL A 114 3.99 2.23 12.76
C VAL A 114 5.21 1.51 13.35
N TYR A 115 6.04 0.90 12.51
CA TYR A 115 7.29 0.28 12.95
C TYR A 115 8.21 1.27 13.67
N ASP A 116 8.36 2.48 13.13
CA ASP A 116 9.19 3.53 13.74
C ASP A 116 8.65 3.93 15.13
N LEU A 117 7.33 4.10 15.29
CA LEU A 117 6.68 4.41 16.57
C LEU A 117 6.93 3.31 17.61
N VAL A 118 6.76 2.05 17.22
CA VAL A 118 6.97 0.89 18.11
C VAL A 118 8.44 0.73 18.48
N SER A 119 9.34 0.88 17.50
CA SER A 119 10.80 0.73 17.72
C SER A 119 11.34 1.80 18.65
N ALA A 120 10.81 3.02 18.57
CA ALA A 120 11.14 4.11 19.47
C ALA A 120 10.38 4.04 20.81
N ARG A 121 9.53 3.03 21.02
CA ARG A 121 8.70 2.83 22.23
C ARG A 121 7.88 4.07 22.61
N LEU A 122 7.35 4.77 21.63
CA LEU A 122 6.56 6.00 21.84
C LEU A 122 5.14 5.63 22.26
N SER A 123 4.69 6.17 23.37
CA SER A 123 3.31 6.03 23.83
C SER A 123 2.36 6.82 22.93
N CYS A 124 1.17 6.30 22.74
CA CYS A 124 0.13 6.98 21.98
C CYS A 124 -0.44 8.17 22.77
N PRO A 125 -0.64 9.34 22.16
CA PRO A 125 -1.39 10.44 22.75
C PRO A 125 -2.80 10.03 23.15
N THR A 126 -3.29 10.54 24.28
CA THR A 126 -4.58 10.13 24.88
C THR A 126 -5.80 10.47 24.04
N PHE A 127 -5.70 11.45 23.16
CA PHE A 127 -6.80 11.86 22.26
C PHE A 127 -6.91 10.99 20.99
N MET A 128 -5.86 10.25 20.65
CA MET A 128 -5.84 9.41 19.47
C MET A 128 -6.78 8.22 19.65
N ARG A 129 -7.86 8.16 18.86
CA ARG A 129 -8.84 7.09 18.92
C ARG A 129 -8.76 6.10 17.76
N SER A 130 -8.07 6.48 16.68
CA SER A 130 -7.94 5.62 15.51
C SER A 130 -6.72 5.99 14.65
N VAL A 131 -5.91 4.99 14.29
CA VAL A 131 -4.81 5.08 13.33
C VAL A 131 -5.05 4.06 12.23
N VAL A 132 -5.50 4.54 11.07
CA VAL A 132 -5.70 3.68 9.90
C VAL A 132 -4.35 3.36 9.28
N VAL A 133 -4.02 2.07 9.13
CA VAL A 133 -2.74 1.64 8.57
C VAL A 133 -2.97 0.97 7.22
N GLY A 134 -2.51 1.64 6.16
CA GLY A 134 -2.70 1.19 4.79
C GLY A 134 -1.44 1.31 3.93
N GLY A 135 -1.59 1.09 2.63
CA GLY A 135 -0.48 1.21 1.69
C GLY A 135 0.47 0.00 1.66
N GLY A 136 0.37 -0.92 2.58
CA GLY A 136 1.13 -2.17 2.65
C GLY A 136 0.55 -3.11 3.70
N PRO A 137 1.00 -4.37 3.76
CA PRO A 137 0.54 -5.31 4.78
C PRO A 137 1.02 -4.86 6.17
N LEU A 138 0.10 -4.74 7.11
CA LEU A 138 0.42 -4.59 8.53
C LEU A 138 0.56 -5.98 9.14
N ASP A 139 1.77 -6.32 9.58
CA ASP A 139 2.04 -7.57 10.25
C ASP A 139 1.31 -7.64 11.60
N GLU A 140 0.75 -8.80 11.95
CA GLU A 140 -0.04 -8.98 13.17
C GLU A 140 0.79 -8.75 14.44
N GLU A 141 2.07 -9.15 14.43
CA GLU A 141 2.97 -8.92 15.57
C GLU A 141 3.27 -7.44 15.74
N LEU A 142 3.47 -6.71 14.62
CA LEU A 142 3.65 -5.27 14.64
C LEU A 142 2.38 -4.55 15.13
N ALA A 143 1.21 -4.96 14.63
CA ALA A 143 -0.06 -4.41 15.09
C ALA A 143 -0.28 -4.62 16.58
N LYS A 144 0.03 -5.82 17.08
CA LYS A 144 -0.04 -6.14 18.50
C LYS A 144 0.91 -5.24 19.31
N LYS A 145 2.19 -5.15 18.93
CA LYS A 145 3.17 -4.28 19.61
C LYS A 145 2.75 -2.81 19.63
N ALA A 146 2.15 -2.32 18.54
CA ALA A 146 1.64 -0.95 18.49
C ALA A 146 0.49 -0.74 19.49
N ARG A 147 -0.45 -1.70 19.59
CA ARG A 147 -1.54 -1.66 20.57
C ARG A 147 -1.03 -1.78 22.01
N ASP A 148 0.00 -2.59 22.26
CA ASP A 148 0.62 -2.76 23.58
C ASP A 148 1.22 -1.43 24.11
N VAL A 149 1.65 -0.52 23.23
CA VAL A 149 2.10 0.84 23.57
C VAL A 149 1.02 1.91 23.35
N GLY A 150 -0.25 1.49 23.20
CA GLY A 150 -1.44 2.33 23.20
C GLY A 150 -1.90 2.85 21.85
N TRP A 151 -1.21 2.58 20.72
CA TRP A 151 -1.64 3.05 19.40
C TRP A 151 -2.84 2.26 18.89
N PRO A 152 -4.01 2.89 18.64
CA PRO A 152 -5.23 2.23 18.18
C PRO A 152 -5.17 1.95 16.67
N VAL A 153 -4.22 1.10 16.26
CA VAL A 153 -4.00 0.78 14.85
C VAL A 153 -5.10 -0.10 14.29
N LEU A 154 -5.63 0.27 13.14
CA LEU A 154 -6.63 -0.44 12.36
C LEU A 154 -6.03 -0.82 11.00
N PRO A 155 -5.86 -2.11 10.70
CA PRO A 155 -5.44 -2.53 9.36
C PRO A 155 -6.45 -2.08 8.32
N SER A 156 -5.98 -1.71 7.14
CA SER A 156 -6.82 -1.23 6.04
C SER A 156 -6.35 -1.81 4.71
N TYR A 157 -7.28 -2.26 3.91
CA TYR A 157 -7.06 -2.69 2.54
C TYR A 157 -7.72 -1.71 1.57
N GLY A 158 -6.98 -1.36 0.54
CA GLY A 158 -7.42 -0.49 -0.54
C GLY A 158 -6.27 -0.12 -1.46
N MET A 159 -6.57 0.55 -2.52
CA MET A 159 -5.62 0.95 -3.54
C MET A 159 -6.06 2.24 -4.24
N THR A 160 -5.22 2.79 -5.09
CA THR A 160 -5.57 4.01 -5.84
C THR A 160 -6.81 3.78 -6.69
N GLU A 161 -6.93 2.61 -7.31
CA GLU A 161 -8.04 2.22 -8.17
C GLU A 161 -9.38 2.09 -7.43
N THR A 162 -9.39 2.13 -6.11
CA THR A 162 -10.59 2.07 -5.25
C THR A 162 -10.83 3.35 -4.45
N SER A 163 -10.27 4.47 -4.89
CA SER A 163 -10.37 5.77 -4.19
C SER A 163 -9.93 5.72 -2.72
N SER A 164 -9.03 4.82 -2.34
CA SER A 164 -8.45 4.53 -1.04
C SER A 164 -8.96 3.21 -0.44
N GLN A 165 -9.77 3.25 0.61
CA GLN A 165 -10.12 2.09 1.44
C GLN A 165 -11.32 1.32 0.90
N VAL A 166 -11.23 -0.01 0.97
CA VAL A 166 -12.31 -0.97 0.67
C VAL A 166 -12.72 -1.73 1.92
N ALA A 167 -11.74 -2.01 2.79
CA ALA A 167 -11.96 -2.72 4.04
C ALA A 167 -11.07 -2.12 5.12
N THR A 168 -11.54 -2.07 6.37
CA THR A 168 -10.80 -1.46 7.50
C THR A 168 -11.24 -2.09 8.81
N GLY A 169 -10.26 -2.36 9.68
CA GLY A 169 -10.46 -3.01 10.99
C GLY A 169 -9.95 -4.43 11.02
N ASP A 170 -10.01 -5.05 12.19
CA ASP A 170 -9.56 -6.43 12.37
C ASP A 170 -10.39 -7.40 11.52
N GLY A 171 -9.72 -8.31 10.81
CA GLY A 171 -10.34 -9.19 9.82
C GLY A 171 -10.74 -8.47 8.52
N LEU A 172 -10.38 -7.18 8.37
CA LEU A 172 -10.63 -6.37 7.17
C LEU A 172 -12.09 -6.46 6.69
N PRO A 173 -13.09 -6.14 7.53
CA PRO A 173 -14.48 -6.10 7.09
C PRO A 173 -14.65 -5.10 5.95
N LEU A 174 -15.42 -5.50 4.92
CA LEU A 174 -15.74 -4.61 3.80
C LEU A 174 -16.52 -3.41 4.30
N LEU A 175 -16.11 -2.23 3.85
CA LEU A 175 -16.85 -0.98 4.08
C LEU A 175 -18.19 -1.00 3.34
N GLN A 176 -19.13 -0.22 3.84
CA GLN A 176 -20.49 -0.18 3.28
C GLN A 176 -20.49 0.17 1.79
N GLY A 177 -21.26 -0.59 1.01
CA GLY A 177 -21.43 -0.39 -0.42
C GLY A 177 -20.36 -1.04 -1.30
N TRP A 178 -19.31 -1.66 -0.73
CA TRP A 178 -18.40 -2.49 -1.46
C TRP A 178 -18.89 -3.93 -1.57
N GLU A 179 -18.76 -4.50 -2.76
CA GLU A 179 -18.94 -5.91 -3.06
C GLU A 179 -17.59 -6.53 -3.44
N ALA A 180 -17.37 -7.78 -3.02
CA ALA A 180 -16.15 -8.52 -3.31
C ALA A 180 -16.46 -9.95 -3.73
N LYS A 181 -15.70 -10.49 -4.68
CA LYS A 181 -15.71 -11.91 -5.05
C LYS A 181 -14.32 -12.35 -5.51
N ILE A 182 -14.10 -13.65 -5.50
CA ILE A 182 -12.87 -14.23 -6.05
C ILE A 182 -13.14 -14.68 -7.48
N MET A 183 -12.35 -14.17 -8.42
CA MET A 183 -12.37 -14.52 -9.85
C MET A 183 -10.97 -14.91 -10.29
N GLU A 184 -10.82 -16.07 -10.90
CA GLU A 184 -9.51 -16.57 -11.36
C GLU A 184 -8.43 -16.53 -10.26
N GLY A 185 -8.78 -16.81 -9.02
CA GLY A 185 -7.88 -16.76 -7.85
C GLY A 185 -7.48 -15.35 -7.39
N ARG A 186 -8.09 -14.30 -7.92
CA ARG A 186 -7.85 -12.89 -7.59
C ARG A 186 -9.10 -12.22 -7.05
N LEU A 187 -8.90 -11.20 -6.25
CA LEU A 187 -9.98 -10.38 -5.73
C LEU A 187 -10.55 -9.49 -6.84
N ALA A 188 -11.85 -9.58 -7.05
CA ALA A 188 -12.63 -8.65 -7.86
C ALA A 188 -13.51 -7.80 -6.95
N LEU A 189 -13.56 -6.51 -7.21
CA LEU A 189 -14.27 -5.51 -6.42
C LEU A 189 -15.30 -4.77 -7.27
N LYS A 190 -16.45 -4.44 -6.66
CA LYS A 190 -17.48 -3.59 -7.24
C LYS A 190 -17.94 -2.58 -6.20
N GLY A 191 -18.13 -1.34 -6.63
CA GLY A 191 -18.59 -0.23 -5.78
C GLY A 191 -18.38 1.12 -6.47
N ASN A 192 -19.07 2.14 -5.97
CA ASN A 192 -19.04 3.48 -6.58
C ASN A 192 -17.70 4.22 -6.38
N GLY A 193 -16.81 3.70 -5.51
CA GLY A 193 -15.46 4.23 -5.32
C GLY A 193 -14.44 3.72 -6.33
N LEU A 194 -14.84 2.94 -7.37
CA LEU A 194 -13.92 2.44 -8.39
C LEU A 194 -13.50 3.53 -9.37
N LEU A 195 -12.28 3.35 -9.89
CA LEU A 195 -11.69 4.20 -10.92
C LEU A 195 -12.58 4.31 -12.17
N SER A 196 -12.44 5.44 -12.87
CA SER A 196 -13.02 5.63 -14.20
C SER A 196 -12.15 5.04 -15.29
N ALA A 197 -10.82 5.24 -15.20
CA ALA A 197 -9.88 4.72 -16.18
C ALA A 197 -8.45 4.60 -15.64
N ILE A 198 -7.66 3.76 -16.29
CA ILE A 198 -6.20 3.74 -16.21
C ILE A 198 -5.67 4.47 -17.44
N ILE A 199 -4.81 5.47 -17.22
CA ILE A 199 -4.18 6.27 -18.27
C ILE A 199 -2.70 5.89 -18.35
N ARG A 200 -2.22 5.68 -19.57
CA ARG A 200 -0.81 5.35 -19.84
C ARG A 200 -0.28 6.21 -20.98
N ARG A 201 1.00 6.55 -20.93
CA ARG A 201 1.69 7.21 -22.05
C ARG A 201 1.76 6.26 -23.24
N LYS A 202 1.47 6.78 -24.44
CA LYS A 202 1.61 6.09 -25.72
C LYS A 202 2.13 7.07 -26.76
N GLY A 203 3.40 6.91 -27.18
CA GLY A 203 4.09 7.92 -28.00
C GLY A 203 4.13 9.26 -27.28
N ASP A 204 3.80 10.33 -27.98
CA ASP A 204 3.76 11.71 -27.46
C ASP A 204 2.44 12.04 -26.72
N GLY A 205 1.53 11.08 -26.58
CA GLY A 205 0.23 11.30 -25.95
C GLY A 205 -0.10 10.26 -24.87
N PHE A 206 -1.40 10.16 -24.57
CA PHE A 206 -1.92 9.24 -23.57
C PHE A 206 -3.08 8.42 -24.12
N VAL A 207 -3.30 7.26 -23.54
CA VAL A 207 -4.46 6.39 -23.80
C VAL A 207 -5.12 6.06 -22.48
N ALA A 208 -6.41 6.29 -22.38
CA ALA A 208 -7.25 5.89 -21.26
C ALA A 208 -7.97 4.59 -21.59
N ARG A 209 -8.05 3.71 -20.60
CA ARG A 209 -8.82 2.45 -20.67
C ARG A 209 -9.57 2.24 -19.38
N ASP A 210 -10.87 1.98 -19.47
CA ASP A 210 -11.65 1.44 -18.36
C ASP A 210 -11.31 -0.06 -18.19
N PRO A 211 -10.74 -0.49 -17.06
CA PRO A 211 -10.38 -1.88 -16.83
C PRO A 211 -11.53 -2.73 -16.26
N LYS A 212 -12.67 -2.13 -15.97
CA LYS A 212 -13.83 -2.84 -15.40
C LYS A 212 -14.51 -3.71 -16.46
N ILE A 213 -15.03 -4.85 -16.03
CA ILE A 213 -15.89 -5.75 -16.81
C ILE A 213 -17.18 -5.90 -16.01
N ASP A 214 -18.32 -5.54 -16.59
CA ASP A 214 -19.65 -5.57 -15.95
C ASP A 214 -19.67 -4.87 -14.57
N GLY A 215 -18.93 -3.78 -14.43
CA GLY A 215 -18.78 -3.01 -13.20
C GLY A 215 -17.80 -3.61 -12.17
N TRP A 216 -17.18 -4.74 -12.46
CA TRP A 216 -16.17 -5.36 -11.61
C TRP A 216 -14.77 -4.97 -12.02
N TYR A 217 -13.98 -4.52 -11.06
CA TYR A 217 -12.54 -4.32 -11.22
C TYR A 217 -11.78 -5.52 -10.65
N MET A 218 -11.05 -6.22 -11.51
CA MET A 218 -10.20 -7.33 -11.09
C MET A 218 -8.84 -6.80 -10.64
N THR A 219 -8.54 -6.99 -9.36
CA THR A 219 -7.24 -6.60 -8.79
C THR A 219 -6.16 -7.62 -9.13
N ASN A 220 -4.90 -7.31 -8.79
CA ASN A 220 -3.83 -8.30 -8.80
C ASN A 220 -3.61 -8.97 -7.43
N ASP A 221 -4.51 -8.76 -6.49
CA ASP A 221 -4.36 -9.31 -5.15
C ASP A 221 -5.09 -10.66 -5.03
N ARG A 222 -4.39 -11.64 -4.45
CA ARG A 222 -4.97 -12.93 -4.06
C ARG A 222 -5.53 -12.77 -2.67
N CYS A 223 -6.80 -13.09 -2.50
CA CYS A 223 -7.51 -12.97 -1.23
C CYS A 223 -8.40 -14.18 -0.98
N GLU A 224 -8.77 -14.35 0.27
CA GLU A 224 -9.88 -15.18 0.69
C GLU A 224 -10.96 -14.29 1.30
N LEU A 225 -12.21 -14.67 1.07
CA LEU A 225 -13.37 -14.05 1.72
C LEU A 225 -13.71 -14.86 2.98
N ILE A 226 -13.70 -14.20 4.13
CA ILE A 226 -14.04 -14.82 5.43
C ILE A 226 -15.23 -14.06 6.02
N GLY A 227 -16.44 -14.59 5.85
CA GLY A 227 -17.65 -13.87 6.18
C GLY A 227 -17.76 -12.59 5.35
N ARG A 228 -17.77 -11.43 6.00
CA ARG A 228 -17.76 -10.11 5.34
C ARG A 228 -16.37 -9.48 5.26
N GLY A 229 -15.32 -10.20 5.69
CA GLY A 229 -13.96 -9.70 5.71
C GLY A 229 -13.07 -10.27 4.61
N LEU A 230 -11.88 -9.69 4.49
CA LEU A 230 -10.86 -10.09 3.54
C LEU A 230 -9.63 -10.64 4.27
N ARG A 231 -9.10 -11.76 3.80
CA ARG A 231 -7.75 -12.20 4.13
C ARG A 231 -6.88 -12.05 2.88
N VAL A 232 -5.96 -11.10 2.91
CA VAL A 232 -5.04 -10.83 1.81
C VAL A 232 -3.91 -11.85 1.87
N LEU A 233 -3.73 -12.62 0.78
CA LEU A 233 -2.71 -13.67 0.65
C LEU A 233 -1.45 -13.18 -0.09
N GLY A 234 -1.50 -11.99 -0.68
CA GLY A 234 -0.41 -11.41 -1.45
C GLY A 234 -0.83 -11.12 -2.89
N ARG A 235 0.15 -10.78 -3.74
CA ARG A 235 -0.10 -10.33 -5.11
C ARG A 235 0.17 -11.44 -6.14
N ALA A 236 -0.73 -11.57 -7.11
CA ALA A 236 -0.56 -12.52 -8.22
C ALA A 236 0.64 -12.18 -9.11
N ASP A 237 0.96 -10.87 -9.29
CA ASP A 237 2.11 -10.41 -10.05
C ASP A 237 3.44 -10.48 -9.27
N ARG A 238 3.42 -10.94 -8.02
CA ARG A 238 4.58 -11.26 -7.19
C ARG A 238 4.89 -12.76 -7.17
N SER A 239 4.24 -13.56 -8.00
CA SER A 239 4.57 -14.97 -8.19
C SER A 239 5.36 -15.14 -9.50
N VAL A 240 6.44 -15.88 -9.44
CA VAL A 240 7.33 -16.16 -10.57
C VAL A 240 7.51 -17.67 -10.77
N LYS A 241 7.75 -18.09 -12.01
CA LYS A 241 8.07 -19.49 -12.28
C LYS A 241 9.57 -19.73 -12.20
N VAL A 242 9.99 -20.54 -11.24
CA VAL A 242 11.38 -20.99 -11.07
C VAL A 242 11.43 -22.50 -11.29
N LEU A 243 12.20 -22.96 -12.24
CA LEU A 243 12.28 -24.40 -12.60
C LEU A 243 10.90 -25.01 -12.91
N GLY A 244 9.96 -24.22 -13.44
CA GLY A 244 8.59 -24.65 -13.75
C GLY A 244 7.60 -24.56 -12.57
N GLU A 245 8.05 -24.38 -11.35
CA GLU A 245 7.22 -24.24 -10.16
C GLU A 245 6.92 -22.77 -9.83
N LEU A 246 5.72 -22.52 -9.31
CA LEU A 246 5.29 -21.17 -8.95
C LEU A 246 5.81 -20.80 -7.55
N VAL A 247 6.66 -19.79 -7.48
CA VAL A 247 7.22 -19.25 -6.22
C VAL A 247 6.56 -17.92 -5.90
N ASN A 248 6.00 -17.79 -4.70
CA ASN A 248 5.45 -16.54 -4.19
C ASN A 248 6.56 -15.73 -3.50
N LEU A 249 6.99 -14.65 -4.13
CA LEU A 249 8.07 -13.82 -3.62
C LEU A 249 7.72 -13.10 -2.30
N GLU A 250 6.45 -12.81 -2.05
CA GLU A 250 6.02 -12.15 -0.80
C GLU A 250 6.10 -13.10 0.40
N GLU A 251 5.69 -14.36 0.20
CA GLU A 251 5.83 -15.39 1.23
C GLU A 251 7.31 -15.69 1.51
N LEU A 252 8.11 -15.75 0.46
CA LEU A 252 9.55 -15.96 0.60
C LEU A 252 10.24 -14.75 1.27
N GLU A 253 9.84 -13.50 0.97
CA GLU A 253 10.28 -12.30 1.71
C GLU A 253 9.88 -12.38 3.19
N LYS A 254 8.65 -12.83 3.50
CA LYS A 254 8.18 -13.01 4.89
C LYS A 254 9.03 -14.04 5.62
N PHE A 255 9.35 -15.16 4.98
CA PHE A 255 10.26 -16.18 5.53
C PHE A 255 11.62 -15.57 5.88
N TRP A 256 12.25 -14.87 4.91
CA TRP A 256 13.57 -14.28 5.11
C TRP A 256 13.57 -13.18 6.18
N ARG A 257 12.56 -12.32 6.19
CA ARG A 257 12.38 -11.28 7.24
C ARG A 257 12.27 -11.92 8.63
N GLY A 258 11.50 -12.99 8.74
CA GLY A 258 11.37 -13.75 10.00
C GLY A 258 12.69 -14.38 10.48
N LYS A 259 13.51 -14.87 9.56
CA LYS A 259 14.81 -15.48 9.86
C LYS A 259 15.89 -14.45 10.19
N LEU A 260 15.99 -13.39 9.39
CA LEU A 260 17.03 -12.38 9.55
C LEU A 260 16.69 -11.32 10.61
N LYS A 261 15.40 -11.18 10.96
CA LYS A 261 14.88 -10.09 11.80
C LYS A 261 15.24 -8.70 11.27
N ARG A 262 15.22 -8.56 9.94
CA ARG A 262 15.64 -7.36 9.20
C ARG A 262 14.72 -7.17 8.00
N GLU A 263 14.72 -5.95 7.46
CA GLU A 263 14.04 -5.69 6.20
C GLU A 263 14.75 -6.38 5.03
N VAL A 264 13.96 -6.96 4.16
CA VAL A 264 14.43 -7.71 2.99
C VAL A 264 13.57 -7.40 1.77
N ALA A 265 14.16 -7.55 0.59
CA ALA A 265 13.46 -7.49 -0.68
C ALA A 265 13.97 -8.58 -1.63
N LEU A 266 13.05 -9.24 -2.32
CA LEU A 266 13.35 -10.18 -3.39
C LEU A 266 13.11 -9.55 -4.76
N VAL A 267 14.08 -9.73 -5.63
CA VAL A 267 14.01 -9.39 -7.05
C VAL A 267 14.23 -10.66 -7.86
N ALA A 268 13.36 -10.87 -8.85
CA ALA A 268 13.49 -11.94 -9.82
C ALA A 268 14.10 -11.38 -11.12
N ARG A 269 15.17 -11.99 -11.62
CA ARG A 269 15.79 -11.62 -12.90
C ARG A 269 15.71 -12.81 -13.86
N PRO A 270 15.46 -12.58 -15.16
CA PRO A 270 15.39 -13.65 -16.15
C PRO A 270 16.66 -14.54 -16.14
N ASP A 271 16.44 -15.84 -16.31
CA ASP A 271 17.50 -16.84 -16.44
C ASP A 271 17.03 -17.92 -17.44
N GLU A 272 17.89 -18.30 -18.38
CA GLU A 272 17.55 -19.22 -19.46
C GLU A 272 17.22 -20.64 -18.97
N ARG A 273 17.90 -21.10 -17.91
CA ARG A 273 17.71 -22.47 -17.40
C ARG A 273 16.62 -22.56 -16.33
N ARG A 274 16.58 -21.59 -15.44
CA ARG A 274 15.66 -21.59 -14.29
C ARG A 274 14.35 -20.85 -14.55
N GLY A 275 14.26 -20.10 -15.67
CA GLY A 275 13.21 -19.15 -15.94
C GLY A 275 13.50 -17.81 -15.27
N VAL A 276 13.74 -17.82 -13.96
CA VAL A 276 14.26 -16.67 -13.23
C VAL A 276 15.23 -17.12 -12.13
N ASN A 277 16.18 -16.25 -11.81
CA ASN A 277 17.00 -16.30 -10.62
C ASN A 277 16.44 -15.34 -9.55
N LEU A 278 16.55 -15.74 -8.28
CA LEU A 278 16.08 -14.97 -7.14
C LEU A 278 17.25 -14.27 -6.43
N PHE A 279 17.15 -12.94 -6.31
CA PHE A 279 18.14 -12.08 -5.64
C PHE A 279 17.54 -11.53 -4.37
N LEU A 280 18.23 -11.74 -3.24
CA LEU A 280 17.83 -11.24 -1.93
C LEU A 280 18.65 -9.99 -1.58
N PHE A 281 17.97 -8.87 -1.40
CA PHE A 281 18.55 -7.65 -0.82
C PHE A 281 18.11 -7.54 0.64
N TYR A 282 19.02 -7.20 1.55
CA TYR A 282 18.71 -7.11 2.97
C TYR A 282 19.55 -6.04 3.66
N GLU A 283 18.99 -5.42 4.69
CA GLU A 283 19.72 -4.43 5.49
C GLU A 283 20.62 -5.11 6.50
N GLY A 284 21.92 -4.72 6.57
CA GLY A 284 22.87 -5.16 7.60
C GLY A 284 24.12 -5.86 7.08
N ILE A 285 24.69 -6.73 7.92
CA ILE A 285 25.98 -7.41 7.68
C ILE A 285 25.81 -8.68 6.86
N GLU A 286 26.92 -9.19 6.34
CA GLU A 286 27.01 -10.36 5.48
C GLU A 286 26.26 -11.59 6.00
N LEU A 287 25.61 -12.31 5.08
CA LEU A 287 24.79 -13.48 5.31
C LEU A 287 25.47 -14.74 4.76
N ASP A 288 25.54 -15.80 5.57
CA ASP A 288 25.87 -17.15 5.08
C ASP A 288 24.66 -17.74 4.30
N LEU A 289 24.60 -17.38 3.02
CA LEU A 289 23.49 -17.79 2.13
C LEU A 289 23.43 -19.31 1.95
N ALA A 290 24.58 -19.97 1.90
CA ALA A 290 24.65 -21.42 1.68
C ALA A 290 23.94 -22.18 2.79
N ARG A 291 24.18 -21.80 4.04
CA ARG A 291 23.53 -22.38 5.23
C ARG A 291 22.02 -22.25 5.17
N TRP A 292 21.51 -21.08 4.77
CA TRP A 292 20.06 -20.83 4.77
C TRP A 292 19.35 -21.46 3.57
N ASN A 293 19.99 -21.53 2.40
CA ASN A 293 19.44 -22.17 1.21
C ASN A 293 19.21 -23.69 1.40
N THR A 294 19.94 -24.35 2.29
CA THR A 294 19.74 -25.77 2.54
C THR A 294 18.35 -26.10 3.08
N SER A 295 17.71 -25.17 3.76
CA SER A 295 16.36 -25.34 4.34
C SER A 295 15.23 -25.02 3.36
N LEU A 296 15.53 -24.55 2.14
CA LEU A 296 14.55 -24.15 1.14
C LEU A 296 14.44 -25.19 0.01
N PRO A 297 13.20 -25.40 -0.53
CA PRO A 297 13.00 -26.14 -1.77
C PRO A 297 13.86 -25.55 -2.90
N GLY A 298 14.23 -26.39 -3.87
CA GLY A 298 15.09 -25.96 -4.99
C GLY A 298 14.63 -24.70 -5.71
N PRO A 299 13.35 -24.56 -6.07
CA PRO A 299 12.81 -23.36 -6.71
C PRO A 299 12.89 -22.09 -5.86
N GLU A 300 12.80 -22.20 -4.54
CA GLU A 300 12.81 -21.06 -3.59
C GLU A 300 14.21 -20.62 -3.18
N ARG A 301 15.24 -21.34 -3.60
CA ARG A 301 16.63 -21.01 -3.25
C ARG A 301 17.08 -19.71 -3.88
N ILE A 302 17.66 -18.88 -3.04
CA ILE A 302 18.23 -17.59 -3.45
C ILE A 302 19.53 -17.84 -4.23
N THR A 303 19.66 -17.19 -5.37
CA THR A 303 20.87 -17.29 -6.22
C THR A 303 21.97 -16.44 -5.64
N GLU A 304 21.67 -15.24 -5.20
CA GLU A 304 22.60 -14.28 -4.63
C GLU A 304 21.93 -13.43 -3.56
N ALA A 305 22.67 -13.10 -2.50
CA ALA A 305 22.24 -12.22 -1.44
C ALA A 305 23.17 -11.02 -1.33
N THR A 306 22.63 -9.81 -1.29
CA THR A 306 23.38 -8.55 -1.23
C THR A 306 22.97 -7.76 0.00
N ALA A 307 23.95 -7.48 0.86
CA ALA A 307 23.76 -6.55 1.96
C ALA A 307 23.74 -5.11 1.45
N VAL A 308 22.79 -4.33 1.93
CA VAL A 308 22.69 -2.89 1.67
C VAL A 308 22.56 -2.14 3.00
N GLU A 309 23.00 -0.89 3.04
CA GLU A 309 22.84 -0.07 4.23
C GLU A 309 21.36 0.21 4.51
N LEU A 310 20.63 0.65 3.49
CA LEU A 310 19.18 0.85 3.51
C LEU A 310 18.56 0.41 2.18
N LEU A 311 17.43 -0.28 2.24
CA LEU A 311 16.65 -0.60 1.06
C LEU A 311 16.01 0.67 0.47
N PRO A 312 16.09 0.89 -0.86
CA PRO A 312 15.47 2.04 -1.49
C PRO A 312 13.96 2.02 -1.28
N ARG A 313 13.38 3.19 -0.97
CA ARG A 313 11.95 3.33 -0.67
C ARG A 313 11.32 4.46 -1.47
N SER A 314 10.06 4.30 -1.80
CA SER A 314 9.21 5.36 -2.35
C SER A 314 8.87 6.41 -1.27
N GLU A 315 8.24 7.52 -1.67
CA GLU A 315 7.72 8.56 -0.77
C GLU A 315 6.74 8.01 0.30
N LEU A 316 6.06 6.91 0.02
CA LEU A 316 5.19 6.18 0.96
C LEU A 316 5.94 5.12 1.79
N GLY A 317 7.27 5.13 1.82
CA GLY A 317 8.05 4.16 2.58
C GLY A 317 8.03 2.72 2.05
N LYS A 318 7.40 2.46 0.88
CA LYS A 318 7.42 1.13 0.24
C LYS A 318 8.78 0.87 -0.40
N ILE A 319 9.28 -0.35 -0.28
CA ILE A 319 10.53 -0.76 -0.94
C ILE A 319 10.40 -0.58 -2.45
N ASP A 320 11.34 0.17 -3.05
CA ASP A 320 11.44 0.37 -4.50
C ASP A 320 12.24 -0.77 -5.14
N ARG A 321 11.53 -1.83 -5.51
CA ARG A 321 12.13 -2.99 -6.18
C ARG A 321 12.59 -2.69 -7.60
N SER A 322 12.09 -1.63 -8.23
CA SER A 322 12.55 -1.22 -9.55
C SER A 322 13.96 -0.64 -9.50
N ALA A 323 14.30 0.06 -8.43
CA ALA A 323 15.66 0.50 -8.15
C ALA A 323 16.58 -0.71 -7.88
N LEU A 324 16.14 -1.68 -7.07
CA LEU A 324 16.91 -2.90 -6.78
C LEU A 324 17.08 -3.80 -8.01
N ALA A 325 16.12 -3.82 -8.93
CA ALA A 325 16.25 -4.60 -10.17
C ALA A 325 17.37 -4.10 -11.09
N LYS A 326 17.72 -2.81 -10.99
CA LYS A 326 18.80 -2.15 -11.75
C LYS A 326 20.13 -2.14 -11.00
N PHE A 327 20.15 -2.69 -9.78
CA PHE A 327 21.35 -2.74 -8.98
C PHE A 327 22.29 -3.80 -9.56
N ASP A 328 23.33 -3.37 -10.27
CA ASP A 328 24.45 -4.22 -10.65
C ASP A 328 25.54 -4.07 -9.56
N LYS A 329 26.10 -5.19 -9.12
CA LYS A 329 27.35 -5.13 -8.38
C LYS A 329 28.46 -4.77 -9.39
N ASP A 330 29.02 -3.58 -9.26
CA ASP A 330 30.31 -3.27 -9.87
C ASP A 330 31.42 -4.20 -9.34
#